data_a377a8b7f10be2a01270e6a3dad51b34
#
_entry.id   a377a8b7f10be2a01270e6a3dad51b34
#
_cell.length_a   1.000
_cell.length_b   1.000
_cell.length_c   1.000
_cell.angle_alpha   90.00
_cell.angle_beta   90.00
_cell.angle_gamma   90.00
#
_symmetry.space_group_name_H-M   'P 1'
#
loop_
_entity.id
_entity.type
_entity.pdbx_description
1 polymer ?
#
loop_
_entity_poly.entity_id
_entity_poly.type
_entity_poly.pdbx_seq_one_letter_code
_entity_poly.pdbx_strand_id
1 'polypeptide(L)'
;MTREQILARLEQEYARRREDNLRLFEQRREEACGRCPGLRELLDKRHAEVMAGVRSSLTAPRRDPGANAGLPARMAEWNRQIREKLAQGGLAPDFLQPVYTCAVCRDEGYVYDPSRRMCGCMRQELNRRLMEQSGLGAGTGTFETYDASVFSDEPDERGMSQRRIMEANRDICLRYADSFPDTRVRDLLMMGKSGLGKTFLMQCIAHRVAERGYLPTYVSAYRFFETARQAYMDNDGARLRPLMEAELLLIDDLGTEPLMNNVTVTQLFNLLNERQMSGRHTVLSTNLSMNELQERYTERVTSRLLDKGVCLRVGFVGGDVRRGRRRKGREA
;
A
#
# COMPACT_ATOMS: atom_id res chain seq x y z
N MET A 1 5.42 -5.81 12.11
CA MET A 1 4.78 -4.56 12.61
C MET A 1 3.35 -4.55 12.11
N THR A 2 2.39 -4.02 12.90
CA THR A 2 1.01 -3.81 12.42
C THR A 2 0.93 -2.57 11.53
N ARG A 3 -0.17 -2.43 10.78
CA ARG A 3 -0.44 -1.23 9.96
C ARG A 3 -0.40 0.06 10.80
N GLU A 4 -1.00 0.02 12.00
CA GLU A 4 -1.04 1.16 12.93
C GLU A 4 0.36 1.54 13.40
N GLN A 5 1.22 0.57 13.69
CA GLN A 5 2.61 0.82 14.07
C GLN A 5 3.42 1.45 12.92
N ILE A 6 3.19 1.00 11.70
CA ILE A 6 3.82 1.59 10.50
C ILE A 6 3.35 3.04 10.32
N LEU A 7 2.04 3.27 10.44
CA LEU A 7 1.47 4.61 10.30
C LEU A 7 1.97 5.57 11.38
N ALA A 8 1.96 5.15 12.65
CA ALA A 8 2.47 5.95 13.76
C ALA A 8 3.95 6.35 13.58
N ARG A 9 4.77 5.41 13.07
CA ARG A 9 6.17 5.69 12.76
C ARG A 9 6.31 6.70 11.62
N LEU A 10 5.48 6.60 10.59
CA LEU A 10 5.44 7.58 9.50
C LEU A 10 5.05 8.96 10.00
N GLU A 11 4.02 9.07 10.84
CA GLU A 11 3.61 10.35 11.44
C GLU A 11 4.73 11.01 12.24
N GLN A 12 5.51 10.24 13.00
CA GLN A 12 6.69 10.72 13.71
C GLN A 12 7.77 11.23 12.74
N GLU A 13 8.02 10.51 11.64
CA GLU A 13 9.00 10.95 10.64
C GLU A 13 8.56 12.23 9.92
N TYR A 14 7.28 12.40 9.63
CA TYR A 14 6.75 13.64 9.08
C TYR A 14 6.84 14.81 10.07
N ALA A 15 6.59 14.56 11.37
CA ALA A 15 6.79 15.55 12.41
C ALA A 15 8.27 15.99 12.46
N ARG A 16 9.20 15.06 12.43
CA ARG A 16 10.64 15.35 12.41
C ARG A 16 11.07 16.14 11.17
N ARG A 17 10.55 15.80 9.97
CA ARG A 17 10.81 16.58 8.74
C ARG A 17 10.38 18.04 8.90
N ARG A 18 9.23 18.30 9.52
CA ARG A 18 8.77 19.67 9.79
C ARG A 18 9.71 20.44 10.73
N GLU A 19 10.19 19.77 11.77
CA GLU A 19 11.17 20.37 12.69
C GLU A 19 12.49 20.70 12.00
N ASP A 20 12.99 19.80 11.16
CA ASP A 20 14.21 19.99 10.39
C ASP A 20 14.04 21.14 9.37
N ASN A 21 12.90 21.22 8.69
CA ASN A 21 12.57 22.30 7.77
C ASN A 21 12.46 23.65 8.48
N LEU A 22 11.86 23.69 9.67
CA LEU A 22 11.78 24.90 10.48
C LEU A 22 13.18 25.36 10.91
N ARG A 23 14.02 24.45 11.38
CA ARG A 23 15.43 24.74 11.74
C ARG A 23 16.22 25.29 10.56
N LEU A 24 16.07 24.67 9.39
CA LEU A 24 16.71 25.15 8.16
C LEU A 24 16.22 26.55 7.78
N PHE A 25 14.93 26.83 7.92
CA PHE A 25 14.36 28.14 7.66
C PHE A 25 14.94 29.20 8.62
N GLU A 26 15.04 28.89 9.90
CA GLU A 26 15.63 29.80 10.91
C GLU A 26 17.12 30.10 10.62
N GLN A 27 17.90 29.06 10.27
CA GLN A 27 19.30 29.24 9.87
C GLN A 27 19.42 30.14 8.63
N ARG A 28 18.62 29.94 7.60
CA ARG A 28 18.58 30.80 6.40
C ARG A 28 18.18 32.24 6.75
N ARG A 29 17.21 32.39 7.64
CA ARG A 29 16.78 33.72 8.11
C ARG A 29 17.92 34.47 8.82
N GLU A 30 18.65 33.79 9.68
CA GLU A 30 19.81 34.38 10.36
C GLU A 30 20.93 34.75 9.39
N GLU A 31 21.27 33.86 8.47
CA GLU A 31 22.23 34.10 7.40
C GLU A 31 21.83 35.32 6.56
N ALA A 32 20.58 35.36 6.11
CA ALA A 32 20.09 36.47 5.29
C ALA A 32 20.13 37.82 6.08
N CYS A 33 19.72 37.80 7.35
CA CYS A 33 19.77 39.01 8.18
C CYS A 33 21.21 39.50 8.46
N GLY A 34 22.17 38.56 8.52
CA GLY A 34 23.58 38.91 8.65
C GLY A 34 24.19 39.52 7.38
N ARG A 35 23.73 39.04 6.19
CA ARG A 35 24.24 39.51 4.88
C ARG A 35 23.50 40.72 4.33
N CYS A 36 22.28 40.99 4.76
CA CYS A 36 21.40 42.02 4.21
C CYS A 36 21.03 43.06 5.31
N PRO A 37 21.74 44.16 5.48
CA PRO A 37 21.40 45.18 6.49
C PRO A 37 19.98 45.74 6.30
N GLY A 38 19.21 45.81 7.40
CA GLY A 38 17.82 46.25 7.39
C GLY A 38 16.78 45.20 7.03
N LEU A 39 17.20 43.99 6.64
CA LEU A 39 16.27 42.90 6.28
C LEU A 39 15.45 42.43 7.51
N ARG A 40 16.08 42.38 8.69
CA ARG A 40 15.39 41.99 9.94
C ARG A 40 14.21 42.91 10.23
N GLU A 41 14.42 44.23 10.14
CA GLU A 41 13.35 45.20 10.35
C GLU A 41 12.17 45.07 9.38
N LEU A 42 12.47 44.76 8.09
CA LEU A 42 11.44 44.50 7.09
C LEU A 42 10.65 43.25 7.41
N LEU A 43 11.30 42.17 7.83
CA LEU A 43 10.63 40.91 8.22
C LEU A 43 9.74 41.13 9.46
N ASP A 44 10.24 41.87 10.47
CA ASP A 44 9.49 42.14 11.68
C ASP A 44 8.29 43.06 11.40
N LYS A 45 8.42 44.09 10.56
CA LYS A 45 7.32 44.94 10.12
C LYS A 45 6.24 44.15 9.37
N ARG A 46 6.67 43.28 8.41
CA ARG A 46 5.74 42.39 7.70
C ARG A 46 5.02 41.47 8.68
N HIS A 47 5.73 40.86 9.63
CA HIS A 47 5.14 39.96 10.63
C HIS A 47 4.11 40.71 11.51
N ALA A 48 4.44 41.87 11.99
CA ALA A 48 3.55 42.72 12.81
C ALA A 48 2.24 43.05 12.04
N GLU A 49 2.34 43.34 10.75
CA GLU A 49 1.19 43.67 9.92
C GLU A 49 0.29 42.43 9.67
N VAL A 50 0.88 41.26 9.43
CA VAL A 50 0.12 40.01 9.34
C VAL A 50 -0.61 39.73 10.65
N MET A 51 0.06 39.87 11.79
CA MET A 51 -0.57 39.65 13.10
C MET A 51 -1.66 40.68 13.43
N ALA A 52 -1.54 41.90 12.96
CA ALA A 52 -2.58 42.93 13.09
C ALA A 52 -3.79 42.54 12.24
N GLY A 53 -3.59 42.05 11.00
CA GLY A 53 -4.66 41.54 10.12
C GLY A 53 -5.39 40.37 10.72
N VAL A 54 -4.67 39.39 11.27
CA VAL A 54 -5.25 38.23 11.95
C VAL A 54 -6.09 38.65 13.16
N ARG A 55 -5.56 39.54 14.00
CA ARG A 55 -6.31 40.09 15.16
C ARG A 55 -7.59 40.79 14.71
N SER A 56 -7.50 41.64 13.68
CA SER A 56 -8.67 42.35 13.13
C SER A 56 -9.73 41.35 12.63
N SER A 57 -9.33 40.28 11.94
CA SER A 57 -10.25 39.23 11.46
C SER A 57 -10.92 38.44 12.59
N LEU A 58 -10.25 38.26 13.73
CA LEU A 58 -10.80 37.54 14.89
C LEU A 58 -11.74 38.42 15.73
N THR A 59 -11.51 39.75 15.76
CA THR A 59 -12.32 40.71 16.55
C THR A 59 -13.40 41.41 15.78
N ALA A 60 -13.36 41.40 14.44
CA ALA A 60 -14.39 42.01 13.60
C ALA A 60 -15.73 41.25 13.69
N PRO A 61 -16.88 41.96 13.70
CA PRO A 61 -18.18 41.32 13.51
C PRO A 61 -18.19 40.47 12.24
N ARG A 62 -18.83 39.32 12.27
CA ARG A 62 -18.84 38.26 11.23
C ARG A 62 -19.07 38.66 9.77
N ARG A 63 -19.20 39.96 9.42
CA ARG A 63 -19.55 40.48 8.11
C ARG A 63 -18.93 41.86 7.75
N ASP A 64 -17.69 42.10 8.12
CA ASP A 64 -16.99 43.25 7.50
C ASP A 64 -16.00 42.76 6.41
N PRO A 65 -16.43 42.76 5.12
CA PRO A 65 -15.54 42.35 4.01
C PRO A 65 -14.39 43.32 3.78
N GLY A 66 -14.42 44.50 4.41
CA GLY A 66 -13.44 45.58 4.22
C GLY A 66 -12.27 45.57 5.20
N ALA A 67 -12.37 44.84 6.32
CA ALA A 67 -11.35 44.90 7.41
C ALA A 67 -9.94 44.59 6.99
N ASN A 68 -9.74 43.84 5.88
CA ASN A 68 -8.42 43.45 5.35
C ASN A 68 -8.27 43.68 3.84
N ALA A 69 -9.13 44.49 3.20
CA ALA A 69 -9.13 44.66 1.73
C ALA A 69 -7.75 45.11 1.16
N GLY A 70 -6.97 45.87 1.91
CA GLY A 70 -5.65 46.32 1.48
C GLY A 70 -4.48 45.40 1.88
N LEU A 71 -4.72 44.35 2.66
CA LEU A 71 -3.65 43.49 3.17
C LEU A 71 -2.87 42.74 2.06
N PRO A 72 -3.53 42.17 1.02
CA PRO A 72 -2.80 41.49 -0.07
C PRO A 72 -1.83 42.41 -0.82
N ALA A 73 -2.25 43.66 -1.09
CA ALA A 73 -1.40 44.64 -1.77
C ALA A 73 -0.19 45.05 -0.92
N ARG A 74 -0.38 45.28 0.37
CA ARG A 74 0.73 45.57 1.32
C ARG A 74 1.67 44.38 1.47
N MET A 75 1.15 43.14 1.50
CA MET A 75 1.98 41.94 1.52
C MET A 75 2.81 41.77 0.25
N ALA A 76 2.25 42.08 -0.92
CA ALA A 76 2.97 42.05 -2.19
C ALA A 76 4.14 43.05 -2.18
N GLU A 77 3.92 44.25 -1.65
CA GLU A 77 4.95 45.29 -1.51
C GLU A 77 6.08 44.87 -0.54
N TRP A 78 5.73 44.33 0.64
CA TRP A 78 6.73 43.79 1.57
C TRP A 78 7.54 42.67 0.94
N ASN A 79 6.90 41.76 0.23
CA ASN A 79 7.59 40.66 -0.44
C ASN A 79 8.51 41.18 -1.57
N ARG A 80 8.16 42.26 -2.26
CA ARG A 80 9.01 42.90 -3.26
C ARG A 80 10.27 43.47 -2.60
N GLN A 81 10.10 44.26 -1.55
CA GLN A 81 11.25 44.89 -0.81
C GLN A 81 12.18 43.84 -0.21
N ILE A 82 11.62 42.74 0.33
CA ILE A 82 12.44 41.64 0.87
C ILE A 82 13.26 40.98 -0.27
N ARG A 83 12.66 40.71 -1.44
CA ARG A 83 13.40 40.17 -2.59
C ARG A 83 14.51 41.10 -3.07
N GLU A 84 14.26 42.39 -3.13
CA GLU A 84 15.27 43.39 -3.50
C GLU A 84 16.44 43.41 -2.51
N LYS A 85 16.15 43.31 -1.23
CA LYS A 85 17.19 43.23 -0.16
C LYS A 85 18.01 41.94 -0.23
N LEU A 86 17.37 40.81 -0.49
CA LEU A 86 18.05 39.52 -0.72
C LEU A 86 18.99 39.61 -1.92
N ALA A 87 18.53 40.17 -3.04
CA ALA A 87 19.33 40.33 -4.26
C ALA A 87 20.55 41.26 -3.98
N GLN A 88 20.37 42.36 -3.24
CA GLN A 88 21.47 43.24 -2.83
C GLN A 88 22.52 42.50 -1.98
N GLY A 89 22.09 41.55 -1.15
CA GLY A 89 22.99 40.71 -0.34
C GLY A 89 23.56 39.49 -1.10
N GLY A 90 23.30 39.36 -2.44
CA GLY A 90 23.77 38.24 -3.24
C GLY A 90 23.06 36.91 -2.94
N LEU A 91 21.82 36.96 -2.43
CA LEU A 91 21.00 35.80 -2.15
C LEU A 91 19.88 35.64 -3.18
N ALA A 92 19.46 34.42 -3.40
CA ALA A 92 18.35 34.14 -4.31
C ALA A 92 17.04 34.77 -3.80
N PRO A 93 16.12 35.22 -4.70
CA PRO A 93 14.87 35.87 -4.32
C PRO A 93 13.94 35.00 -3.45
N ASP A 94 14.09 33.69 -3.54
CA ASP A 94 13.33 32.66 -2.82
C ASP A 94 14.07 32.06 -1.61
N PHE A 95 15.22 32.62 -1.24
CA PHE A 95 16.08 32.10 -0.18
C PHE A 95 15.37 31.96 1.18
N LEU A 96 14.40 32.82 1.46
CA LEU A 96 13.57 32.80 2.65
C LEU A 96 12.21 32.07 2.44
N GLN A 97 12.05 31.34 1.34
CA GLN A 97 10.88 30.47 1.22
C GLN A 97 11.10 29.18 2.01
N PRO A 98 10.04 28.65 2.68
CA PRO A 98 10.11 27.35 3.33
C PRO A 98 10.43 26.26 2.31
N VAL A 99 11.33 25.35 2.66
CA VAL A 99 11.68 24.20 1.83
C VAL A 99 10.86 23.01 2.29
N TYR A 100 9.98 22.51 1.43
CA TYR A 100 9.18 21.33 1.71
C TYR A 100 9.58 20.19 0.79
N THR A 101 9.64 18.96 1.32
CA THR A 101 9.79 17.74 0.52
C THR A 101 8.51 17.50 -0.30
N CYS A 102 7.35 17.80 0.26
CA CYS A 102 6.07 17.76 -0.44
C CYS A 102 5.38 19.12 -0.40
N ALA A 103 5.29 19.77 -1.56
CA ALA A 103 4.62 21.07 -1.69
C ALA A 103 3.10 21.03 -1.40
N VAL A 104 2.46 19.86 -1.59
CA VAL A 104 1.01 19.71 -1.41
C VAL A 104 0.62 19.73 0.07
N CYS A 105 1.24 18.90 0.89
CA CYS A 105 0.93 18.85 2.33
C CYS A 105 1.94 19.63 3.20
N ARG A 106 2.97 20.22 2.61
CA ARG A 106 4.04 20.93 3.33
C ARG A 106 4.64 20.08 4.46
N ASP A 107 4.86 18.79 4.13
CA ASP A 107 5.38 17.77 5.04
C ASP A 107 4.51 17.48 6.29
N GLU A 108 3.22 17.81 6.24
CA GLU A 108 2.25 17.40 7.26
C GLU A 108 1.79 15.95 7.12
N GLY A 109 1.93 15.39 5.92
CA GLY A 109 1.42 14.06 5.58
C GLY A 109 -0.10 14.02 5.33
N TYR A 110 -0.82 15.10 5.67
CA TYR A 110 -2.27 15.23 5.51
C TYR A 110 -2.62 16.54 4.82
N VAL A 111 -3.77 16.55 4.15
CA VAL A 111 -4.39 17.74 3.56
C VAL A 111 -5.81 17.89 4.10
N TYR A 112 -6.31 19.14 4.20
CA TYR A 112 -7.62 19.47 4.73
C TYR A 112 -8.45 20.13 3.63
N ASP A 113 -9.33 19.35 2.98
CA ASP A 113 -10.23 19.83 1.94
C ASP A 113 -11.35 18.82 1.66
N PRO A 114 -12.58 19.03 2.09
CA PRO A 114 -13.05 19.75 3.29
C PRO A 114 -12.76 18.98 4.60
N SER A 115 -12.32 17.73 4.51
CA SER A 115 -11.96 16.86 5.64
C SER A 115 -10.49 16.53 5.64
N ARG A 116 -9.96 16.08 6.79
CA ARG A 116 -8.59 15.56 6.89
C ARG A 116 -8.42 14.32 6.04
N ARG A 117 -7.55 14.37 5.03
CA ARG A 117 -7.20 13.23 4.16
C ARG A 117 -5.69 13.04 4.12
N MET A 118 -5.27 11.79 4.05
CA MET A 118 -3.84 11.47 3.87
C MET A 118 -3.35 11.99 2.52
N CYS A 119 -2.24 12.72 2.53
CA CYS A 119 -1.60 13.20 1.30
C CYS A 119 -1.06 12.05 0.46
N GLY A 120 -1.01 12.25 -0.86
CA GLY A 120 -0.48 11.26 -1.80
C GLY A 120 0.95 10.80 -1.44
N CYS A 121 1.83 11.72 -1.00
CA CYS A 121 3.20 11.38 -0.61
C CYS A 121 3.25 10.42 0.59
N MET A 122 2.43 10.66 1.62
CA MET A 122 2.37 9.79 2.80
C MET A 122 1.72 8.45 2.48
N ARG A 123 0.69 8.45 1.63
CA ARG A 123 0.04 7.22 1.16
C ARG A 123 1.00 6.33 0.37
N GLN A 124 1.78 6.91 -0.55
CA GLN A 124 2.79 6.15 -1.31
C GLN A 124 3.84 5.53 -0.39
N GLU A 125 4.33 6.28 0.60
CA GLU A 125 5.31 5.77 1.56
C GLU A 125 4.72 4.69 2.47
N LEU A 126 3.46 4.86 2.92
CA LEU A 126 2.74 3.83 3.66
C LEU A 126 2.62 2.55 2.84
N ASN A 127 2.16 2.65 1.59
CA ASN A 127 2.00 1.50 0.70
C ASN A 127 3.33 0.78 0.46
N ARG A 128 4.42 1.53 0.23
CA ARG A 128 5.76 0.97 0.09
C ARG A 128 6.15 0.13 1.31
N ARG A 129 5.94 0.64 2.52
CA ARG A 129 6.26 -0.07 3.78
C ARG A 129 5.34 -1.27 4.02
N LEU A 130 4.06 -1.16 3.69
CA LEU A 130 3.12 -2.27 3.77
C LEU A 130 3.56 -3.40 2.84
N MET A 131 3.99 -3.09 1.61
CA MET A 131 4.50 -4.09 0.67
C MET A 131 5.82 -4.71 1.15
N GLU A 132 6.75 -3.94 1.66
CA GLU A 132 8.01 -4.47 2.25
C GLU A 132 7.73 -5.41 3.43
N GLN A 133 6.73 -5.08 4.26
CA GLN A 133 6.33 -5.89 5.40
C GLN A 133 5.51 -7.13 4.99
N SER A 134 4.88 -7.11 3.83
CA SER A 134 3.96 -8.18 3.37
C SER A 134 4.64 -9.54 3.16
N GLY A 135 5.96 -9.60 3.03
CA GLY A 135 6.71 -10.81 2.67
C GLY A 135 6.76 -11.06 1.16
N LEU A 136 6.15 -10.21 0.34
CA LEU A 136 6.31 -10.20 -1.11
C LEU A 136 7.67 -9.59 -1.46
N GLY A 137 8.51 -10.34 -2.16
CA GLY A 137 9.80 -9.84 -2.65
C GLY A 137 9.65 -8.68 -3.66
N ALA A 138 10.77 -8.06 -4.04
CA ALA A 138 10.83 -6.86 -4.91
C ALA A 138 10.27 -7.04 -6.35
N GLY A 139 9.94 -8.25 -6.78
CA GLY A 139 9.39 -8.55 -8.10
C GLY A 139 7.87 -8.61 -8.10
N THR A 140 7.19 -7.53 -7.79
CA THR A 140 5.75 -7.54 -7.64
C THR A 140 5.03 -7.30 -8.96
N GLY A 141 4.19 -8.27 -9.37
CA GLY A 141 3.19 -8.06 -10.41
C GLY A 141 2.10 -7.09 -9.93
N THR A 142 1.71 -6.17 -10.80
CA THR A 142 0.54 -5.31 -10.60
C THR A 142 -0.48 -5.56 -11.70
N PHE A 143 -1.72 -5.12 -11.49
CA PHE A 143 -2.75 -5.25 -12.53
C PHE A 143 -2.41 -4.42 -13.78
N GLU A 144 -1.66 -3.34 -13.64
CA GLU A 144 -1.17 -2.48 -14.72
C GLU A 144 -0.07 -3.15 -15.55
N THR A 145 0.72 -4.04 -14.93
CA THR A 145 1.78 -4.80 -15.61
C THR A 145 1.30 -6.13 -16.16
N TYR A 146 -0.01 -6.43 -16.02
CA TYR A 146 -0.61 -7.65 -16.55
C TYR A 146 -0.61 -7.63 -18.08
N ASP A 147 0.04 -8.60 -18.68
CA ASP A 147 0.12 -8.77 -20.15
C ASP A 147 -0.65 -10.02 -20.58
N ALA A 148 -1.85 -9.83 -21.16
CA ALA A 148 -2.67 -10.91 -21.68
C ALA A 148 -2.05 -11.61 -22.90
N SER A 149 -1.13 -10.95 -23.61
CA SER A 149 -0.53 -11.47 -24.85
C SER A 149 0.38 -12.69 -24.62
N VAL A 150 0.78 -12.94 -23.37
CA VAL A 150 1.59 -14.11 -23.00
C VAL A 150 0.78 -15.43 -23.04
N PHE A 151 -0.56 -15.33 -23.06
CA PHE A 151 -1.46 -16.47 -23.11
C PHE A 151 -1.91 -16.77 -24.55
N SER A 152 -2.07 -18.06 -24.88
CA SER A 152 -2.60 -18.48 -26.20
C SER A 152 -3.99 -17.94 -26.44
N ASP A 153 -4.24 -17.45 -27.65
CA ASP A 153 -5.55 -17.03 -28.13
C ASP A 153 -6.28 -18.12 -28.92
N GLU A 154 -5.64 -19.27 -29.12
CA GLU A 154 -6.24 -20.43 -29.77
C GLU A 154 -7.35 -20.98 -28.86
N PRO A 155 -8.58 -21.13 -29.38
CA PRO A 155 -9.69 -21.71 -28.63
C PRO A 155 -9.46 -23.19 -28.37
N ASP A 156 -9.86 -23.64 -27.18
CA ASP A 156 -9.95 -25.07 -26.84
C ASP A 156 -11.19 -25.72 -27.46
N GLU A 157 -11.40 -27.00 -27.20
CA GLU A 157 -12.58 -27.78 -27.68
C GLU A 157 -13.93 -27.18 -27.25
N ARG A 158 -13.94 -26.29 -26.26
CA ARG A 158 -15.13 -25.58 -25.76
C ARG A 158 -15.28 -24.19 -26.36
N GLY A 159 -14.42 -23.80 -27.29
CA GLY A 159 -14.42 -22.49 -27.93
C GLY A 159 -13.87 -21.33 -27.05
N MET A 160 -13.20 -21.66 -25.95
CA MET A 160 -12.60 -20.67 -25.05
C MET A 160 -11.08 -20.66 -25.19
N SER A 161 -10.49 -19.47 -25.42
CA SER A 161 -9.04 -19.35 -25.42
C SER A 161 -8.48 -19.18 -23.99
N GLN A 162 -7.23 -19.63 -23.80
CA GLN A 162 -6.53 -19.42 -22.51
C GLN A 162 -6.51 -17.94 -22.14
N ARG A 163 -6.27 -17.05 -23.11
CA ARG A 163 -6.25 -15.60 -22.91
C ARG A 163 -7.56 -15.08 -22.32
N ARG A 164 -8.71 -15.45 -22.90
CA ARG A 164 -10.02 -15.02 -22.39
C ARG A 164 -10.31 -15.50 -20.98
N ILE A 165 -9.91 -16.73 -20.65
CA ILE A 165 -10.06 -17.28 -19.29
C ILE A 165 -9.18 -16.48 -18.31
N MET A 166 -7.94 -16.18 -18.70
CA MET A 166 -7.01 -15.46 -17.84
C MET A 166 -7.38 -13.97 -17.66
N GLU A 167 -7.98 -13.34 -18.67
CA GLU A 167 -8.57 -12.00 -18.54
C GLU A 167 -9.76 -12.02 -17.56
N ALA A 168 -10.64 -12.99 -17.66
CA ALA A 168 -11.73 -13.15 -16.70
C ALA A 168 -11.21 -13.40 -15.27
N ASN A 169 -10.16 -14.19 -15.10
CA ASN A 169 -9.52 -14.42 -13.81
C ASN A 169 -8.88 -13.13 -13.25
N ARG A 170 -8.20 -12.35 -14.10
CA ARG A 170 -7.69 -11.03 -13.74
C ARG A 170 -8.81 -10.12 -13.22
N ASP A 171 -9.94 -10.07 -13.94
CA ASP A 171 -11.08 -9.22 -13.58
C ASP A 171 -11.74 -9.65 -12.26
N ILE A 172 -11.80 -10.94 -11.98
CA ILE A 172 -12.25 -11.48 -10.69
C ILE A 172 -11.31 -11.00 -9.58
N CYS A 173 -9.99 -11.16 -9.76
CA CYS A 173 -8.98 -10.76 -8.80
C CYS A 173 -8.97 -9.24 -8.56
N LEU A 174 -9.14 -8.44 -9.62
CA LEU A 174 -9.21 -6.98 -9.52
C LEU A 174 -10.45 -6.55 -8.74
N ARG A 175 -11.63 -7.08 -9.08
CA ARG A 175 -12.86 -6.77 -8.32
C ARG A 175 -12.75 -7.18 -6.86
N TYR A 176 -12.14 -8.33 -6.55
CA TYR A 176 -11.89 -8.74 -5.18
C TYR A 176 -11.01 -7.73 -4.44
N ALA A 177 -9.89 -7.32 -5.03
CA ALA A 177 -8.96 -6.38 -4.42
C ALA A 177 -9.57 -4.97 -4.27
N ASP A 178 -10.37 -4.51 -5.25
CA ASP A 178 -11.03 -3.22 -5.21
C ASP A 178 -12.17 -3.15 -4.18
N SER A 179 -12.85 -4.26 -3.94
CA SER A 179 -13.92 -4.32 -2.94
C SER A 179 -13.44 -4.68 -1.53
N PHE A 180 -12.19 -5.08 -1.35
CA PHE A 180 -11.65 -5.42 -0.02
C PHE A 180 -11.79 -4.24 0.97
N PRO A 181 -12.21 -4.41 2.24
CA PRO A 181 -12.56 -5.68 2.91
C PRO A 181 -14.03 -6.10 2.70
N ASP A 182 -14.85 -5.33 2.01
CA ASP A 182 -16.29 -5.58 1.83
C ASP A 182 -16.57 -6.48 0.62
N THR A 183 -15.80 -7.56 0.49
CA THR A 183 -15.91 -8.50 -0.62
C THR A 183 -17.16 -9.37 -0.51
N ARG A 184 -17.75 -9.77 -1.65
CA ARG A 184 -18.88 -10.70 -1.70
C ARG A 184 -18.53 -12.06 -1.09
N VAL A 185 -17.30 -12.55 -1.34
CA VAL A 185 -16.73 -13.76 -0.75
C VAL A 185 -15.42 -13.40 -0.09
N ARG A 186 -15.11 -14.00 1.06
CA ARG A 186 -13.91 -13.66 1.82
C ARG A 186 -12.66 -14.35 1.28
N ASP A 187 -12.82 -15.59 0.81
CA ASP A 187 -11.70 -16.43 0.41
C ASP A 187 -11.67 -16.62 -1.11
N LEU A 188 -10.45 -16.67 -1.66
CA LEU A 188 -10.21 -17.09 -3.05
C LEU A 188 -9.33 -18.34 -3.06
N LEU A 189 -9.71 -19.35 -3.85
CA LEU A 189 -8.89 -20.52 -4.13
C LEU A 189 -8.52 -20.55 -5.61
N MET A 190 -7.25 -20.24 -5.90
CA MET A 190 -6.67 -20.26 -7.25
C MET A 190 -6.11 -21.65 -7.57
N MET A 191 -6.72 -22.34 -8.52
CA MET A 191 -6.41 -23.73 -8.85
C MET A 191 -5.91 -23.88 -10.29
N GLY A 192 -4.88 -24.67 -10.49
CA GLY A 192 -4.40 -25.03 -11.84
C GLY A 192 -2.91 -25.33 -11.87
N LYS A 193 -2.43 -25.89 -12.95
CA LYS A 193 -1.02 -26.31 -13.12
C LYS A 193 -0.04 -25.18 -12.87
N SER A 194 1.23 -25.51 -12.64
CA SER A 194 2.30 -24.52 -12.50
C SER A 194 2.49 -23.71 -13.79
N GLY A 195 2.96 -22.46 -13.65
CA GLY A 195 3.27 -21.59 -14.79
C GLY A 195 2.07 -20.89 -15.43
N LEU A 196 0.89 -20.91 -14.80
CA LEU A 196 -0.33 -20.29 -15.32
C LEU A 196 -0.62 -18.88 -14.76
N GLY A 197 0.29 -18.29 -13.97
CA GLY A 197 0.16 -16.92 -13.46
C GLY A 197 -0.60 -16.76 -12.14
N LYS A 198 -0.87 -17.84 -11.37
CA LYS A 198 -1.52 -17.78 -10.05
C LYS A 198 -0.78 -16.84 -9.10
N THR A 199 0.51 -17.09 -8.85
CA THR A 199 1.38 -16.25 -8.02
C THR A 199 1.39 -14.80 -8.47
N PHE A 200 1.41 -14.54 -9.79
CA PHE A 200 1.36 -13.19 -10.34
C PHE A 200 0.06 -12.47 -9.96
N LEU A 201 -1.11 -13.10 -10.14
CA LEU A 201 -2.38 -12.49 -9.76
C LEU A 201 -2.54 -12.36 -8.23
N MET A 202 -1.96 -13.26 -7.42
CA MET A 202 -1.88 -13.07 -5.97
C MET A 202 -1.07 -11.82 -5.60
N GLN A 203 0.06 -11.58 -6.27
CA GLN A 203 0.87 -10.37 -6.11
C GLN A 203 0.07 -9.12 -6.51
N CYS A 204 -0.67 -9.16 -7.62
CA CYS A 204 -1.55 -8.05 -8.04
C CYS A 204 -2.60 -7.72 -6.97
N ILE A 205 -3.25 -8.75 -6.39
CA ILE A 205 -4.21 -8.55 -5.29
C ILE A 205 -3.53 -7.88 -4.10
N ALA A 206 -2.38 -8.41 -3.65
CA ALA A 206 -1.66 -7.87 -2.51
C ALA A 206 -1.25 -6.41 -2.73
N HIS A 207 -0.72 -6.10 -3.92
CA HIS A 207 -0.33 -4.74 -4.28
C HIS A 207 -1.53 -3.79 -4.23
N ARG A 208 -2.63 -4.17 -4.89
CA ARG A 208 -3.84 -3.34 -4.94
C ARG A 208 -4.48 -3.12 -3.56
N VAL A 209 -4.49 -4.14 -2.71
CA VAL A 209 -4.96 -4.05 -1.31
C VAL A 209 -4.05 -3.14 -0.48
N ALA A 210 -2.72 -3.22 -0.67
CA ALA A 210 -1.78 -2.31 -0.02
C ALA A 210 -1.94 -0.86 -0.48
N GLU A 211 -2.18 -0.60 -1.79
CA GLU A 211 -2.48 0.75 -2.31
C GLU A 211 -3.71 1.36 -1.66
N ARG A 212 -4.67 0.54 -1.26
CA ARG A 212 -5.86 0.96 -0.51
C ARG A 212 -5.59 1.13 0.99
N GLY A 213 -4.35 0.89 1.44
CA GLY A 213 -3.88 1.15 2.80
C GLY A 213 -4.10 0.00 3.78
N TYR A 214 -4.36 -1.21 3.30
CA TYR A 214 -4.46 -2.42 4.14
C TYR A 214 -3.15 -3.20 4.12
N LEU A 215 -2.92 -4.06 5.12
CA LEU A 215 -1.70 -4.87 5.22
C LEU A 215 -1.96 -6.29 4.68
N PRO A 216 -1.55 -6.62 3.45
CA PRO A 216 -1.52 -8.00 2.99
C PRO A 216 -0.34 -8.74 3.64
N THR A 217 -0.53 -10.01 3.98
CA THR A 217 0.52 -10.89 4.48
C THR A 217 0.68 -12.06 3.53
N TYR A 218 1.84 -12.17 2.89
CA TYR A 218 2.16 -13.24 1.96
C TYR A 218 3.08 -14.28 2.60
N VAL A 219 2.77 -15.54 2.39
CA VAL A 219 3.59 -16.67 2.84
C VAL A 219 3.47 -17.82 1.83
N SER A 220 4.58 -18.50 1.54
CA SER A 220 4.46 -19.79 0.82
C SER A 220 3.91 -20.87 1.77
N ALA A 221 3.22 -21.85 1.22
CA ALA A 221 2.73 -22.99 2.00
C ALA A 221 3.88 -23.69 2.77
N TYR A 222 5.03 -23.85 2.13
CA TYR A 222 6.22 -24.39 2.80
C TYR A 222 6.59 -23.60 4.08
N ARG A 223 6.68 -22.28 3.99
CA ARG A 223 7.02 -21.43 5.15
C ARG A 223 5.94 -21.43 6.22
N PHE A 224 4.67 -21.44 5.81
CA PHE A 224 3.56 -21.58 6.76
C PHE A 224 3.70 -22.87 7.58
N PHE A 225 3.86 -24.01 6.91
CA PHE A 225 3.96 -25.30 7.60
C PHE A 225 5.24 -25.48 8.39
N GLU A 226 6.34 -24.89 7.95
CA GLU A 226 7.57 -24.85 8.76
C GLU A 226 7.38 -24.05 10.05
N THR A 227 6.71 -22.88 9.97
CA THR A 227 6.35 -22.11 11.16
C THR A 227 5.40 -22.88 12.07
N ALA A 228 4.41 -23.56 11.48
CA ALA A 228 3.46 -24.39 12.23
C ALA A 228 4.14 -25.58 12.93
N ARG A 229 5.11 -26.22 12.27
CA ARG A 229 5.92 -27.29 12.85
C ARG A 229 6.73 -26.78 14.04
N GLN A 230 7.40 -25.65 13.90
CA GLN A 230 8.18 -25.04 14.98
C GLN A 230 7.27 -24.67 16.16
N ALA A 231 6.13 -24.03 15.88
CA ALA A 231 5.14 -23.69 16.89
C ALA A 231 4.65 -24.94 17.68
N TYR A 232 4.44 -26.05 16.96
CA TYR A 232 4.04 -27.32 17.57
C TYR A 232 5.15 -27.92 18.44
N MET A 233 6.38 -27.96 17.93
CA MET A 233 7.55 -28.55 18.63
C MET A 233 7.92 -27.75 19.89
N ASP A 234 7.86 -26.41 19.80
CA ASP A 234 8.23 -25.51 20.90
C ASP A 234 7.03 -25.25 21.86
N ASN A 235 5.86 -25.81 21.57
CA ASN A 235 4.58 -25.51 22.26
C ASN A 235 4.29 -24.00 22.32
N ASP A 236 4.62 -23.27 21.23
CA ASP A 236 4.49 -21.83 21.12
C ASP A 236 3.50 -21.44 20.01
N GLY A 237 2.21 -21.50 20.33
CA GLY A 237 1.13 -21.11 19.39
C GLY A 237 1.17 -19.62 18.99
N ALA A 238 1.88 -18.77 19.74
CA ALA A 238 1.96 -17.35 19.44
C ALA A 238 2.69 -17.06 18.11
N ARG A 239 3.52 -17.98 17.64
CA ARG A 239 4.21 -17.86 16.33
C ARG A 239 3.27 -17.80 15.13
N LEU A 240 2.09 -18.42 15.23
CA LEU A 240 1.08 -18.41 14.16
C LEU A 240 0.14 -17.20 14.23
N ARG A 241 0.15 -16.46 15.33
CA ARG A 241 -0.74 -15.32 15.55
C ARG A 241 -0.68 -14.28 14.43
N PRO A 242 0.49 -13.87 13.89
CA PRO A 242 0.54 -12.91 12.78
C PRO A 242 -0.21 -13.38 11.52
N LEU A 243 -0.22 -14.68 11.24
CA LEU A 243 -0.96 -15.26 10.12
C LEU A 243 -2.45 -15.40 10.42
N MET A 244 -2.79 -15.75 11.67
CA MET A 244 -4.18 -15.81 12.14
C MET A 244 -4.85 -14.43 12.09
N GLU A 245 -4.12 -13.37 12.48
CA GLU A 245 -4.64 -12.01 12.65
C GLU A 245 -4.48 -11.12 11.40
N ALA A 246 -3.77 -11.55 10.37
CA ALA A 246 -3.59 -10.79 9.12
C ALA A 246 -4.95 -10.38 8.51
N GLU A 247 -5.10 -9.12 8.08
CA GLU A 247 -6.31 -8.63 7.40
C GLU A 247 -6.58 -9.44 6.12
N LEU A 248 -5.56 -9.55 5.27
CA LEU A 248 -5.53 -10.42 4.09
C LEU A 248 -4.32 -11.35 4.18
N LEU A 249 -4.56 -12.65 4.22
CA LEU A 249 -3.52 -13.68 4.15
C LEU A 249 -3.47 -14.30 2.76
N LEU A 250 -2.28 -14.34 2.15
CA LEU A 250 -2.04 -15.00 0.86
C LEU A 250 -1.10 -16.18 1.10
N ILE A 251 -1.58 -17.39 0.83
CA ILE A 251 -0.79 -18.64 0.95
C ILE A 251 -0.56 -19.20 -0.45
N ASP A 252 0.69 -19.19 -0.89
CA ASP A 252 1.05 -19.61 -2.24
C ASP A 252 1.58 -21.04 -2.28
N ASP A 253 1.28 -21.74 -3.39
CA ASP A 253 1.75 -23.09 -3.71
C ASP A 253 1.36 -24.16 -2.66
N LEU A 254 0.11 -24.13 -2.19
CA LEU A 254 -0.44 -25.18 -1.31
C LEU A 254 -0.36 -26.55 -1.99
N GLY A 255 0.21 -27.53 -1.30
CA GLY A 255 0.43 -28.88 -1.82
C GLY A 255 1.90 -29.22 -2.12
N THR A 256 2.81 -28.25 -1.97
CA THR A 256 4.25 -28.47 -2.18
C THR A 256 5.01 -28.82 -0.89
N GLU A 257 4.39 -28.58 0.26
CA GLU A 257 4.98 -28.88 1.56
C GLU A 257 4.98 -30.39 1.87
N PRO A 258 5.91 -30.88 2.72
CA PRO A 258 5.86 -32.26 3.20
C PRO A 258 4.63 -32.50 4.09
N LEU A 259 4.01 -33.67 3.99
CA LEU A 259 2.97 -34.10 4.90
C LEU A 259 3.59 -34.54 6.23
N MET A 260 3.26 -33.85 7.30
CA MET A 260 3.67 -34.18 8.66
C MET A 260 2.45 -34.63 9.45
N ASN A 261 2.52 -35.84 10.01
CA ASN A 261 1.44 -36.39 10.81
C ASN A 261 1.02 -35.43 11.93
N ASN A 262 -0.28 -35.24 12.09
CA ASN A 262 -0.91 -34.37 13.11
C ASN A 262 -0.54 -32.87 13.05
N VAL A 263 0.28 -32.42 12.08
CA VAL A 263 0.64 -31.01 11.96
C VAL A 263 0.01 -30.41 10.70
N THR A 264 0.32 -30.94 9.53
CA THR A 264 -0.05 -30.29 8.25
C THR A 264 -1.57 -30.08 8.14
N VAL A 265 -2.37 -31.13 8.28
CA VAL A 265 -3.82 -31.08 8.13
C VAL A 265 -4.46 -30.28 9.26
N THR A 266 -4.03 -30.54 10.50
CA THR A 266 -4.60 -29.90 11.68
C THR A 266 -4.34 -28.40 11.71
N GLN A 267 -3.12 -27.97 11.40
CA GLN A 267 -2.77 -26.54 11.43
C GLN A 267 -3.41 -25.76 10.27
N LEU A 268 -3.52 -26.36 9.09
CA LEU A 268 -4.24 -25.73 7.97
C LEU A 268 -5.74 -25.60 8.30
N PHE A 269 -6.35 -26.66 8.85
CA PHE A 269 -7.74 -26.60 9.28
C PHE A 269 -7.98 -25.50 10.33
N ASN A 270 -7.15 -25.45 11.36
CA ASN A 270 -7.25 -24.46 12.42
C ASN A 270 -7.10 -23.03 11.86
N LEU A 271 -6.10 -22.81 11.02
CA LEU A 271 -5.90 -21.50 10.37
C LEU A 271 -7.14 -21.06 9.59
N LEU A 272 -7.64 -21.90 8.69
CA LEU A 272 -8.80 -21.57 7.85
C LEU A 272 -10.05 -21.35 8.71
N ASN A 273 -10.29 -22.24 9.68
CA ASN A 273 -11.45 -22.14 10.55
C ASN A 273 -11.45 -20.86 11.39
N GLU A 274 -10.34 -20.55 12.08
CA GLU A 274 -10.19 -19.34 12.88
C GLU A 274 -10.37 -18.07 12.06
N ARG A 275 -9.76 -18.02 10.87
CA ARG A 275 -9.85 -16.86 9.99
C ARG A 275 -11.27 -16.66 9.45
N GLN A 276 -11.95 -17.74 9.04
CA GLN A 276 -13.35 -17.70 8.59
C GLN A 276 -14.30 -17.27 9.72
N MET A 277 -14.13 -17.82 10.94
CA MET A 277 -14.92 -17.42 12.10
C MET A 277 -14.70 -15.96 12.50
N SER A 278 -13.48 -15.45 12.34
CA SER A 278 -13.12 -14.05 12.61
C SER A 278 -13.42 -13.09 11.44
N GLY A 279 -14.07 -13.58 10.37
CA GLY A 279 -14.41 -12.75 9.21
C GLY A 279 -13.23 -12.24 8.40
N ARG A 280 -12.06 -12.90 8.49
CA ARG A 280 -10.83 -12.51 7.79
C ARG A 280 -10.74 -13.11 6.40
N HIS A 281 -9.93 -12.52 5.54
CA HIS A 281 -9.82 -12.86 4.12
C HIS A 281 -8.58 -13.71 3.84
N THR A 282 -8.75 -14.79 3.06
CA THR A 282 -7.64 -15.67 2.70
C THR A 282 -7.64 -15.94 1.19
N VAL A 283 -6.48 -15.77 0.55
CA VAL A 283 -6.25 -16.17 -0.83
C VAL A 283 -5.25 -17.31 -0.85
N LEU A 284 -5.64 -18.42 -1.47
CA LEU A 284 -4.78 -19.59 -1.59
C LEU A 284 -4.51 -19.91 -3.06
N SER A 285 -3.30 -20.35 -3.37
CA SER A 285 -3.01 -20.97 -4.65
C SER A 285 -2.61 -22.44 -4.47
N THR A 286 -2.96 -23.26 -5.44
CA THR A 286 -2.58 -24.67 -5.48
C THR A 286 -2.39 -25.18 -6.90
N ASN A 287 -1.49 -26.13 -7.06
CA ASN A 287 -1.34 -26.89 -8.30
C ASN A 287 -2.15 -28.21 -8.30
N LEU A 288 -2.73 -28.56 -7.16
CA LEU A 288 -3.52 -29.77 -6.99
C LEU A 288 -4.91 -29.63 -7.60
N SER A 289 -5.42 -30.73 -8.16
CA SER A 289 -6.82 -30.89 -8.50
C SER A 289 -7.68 -31.04 -7.24
N MET A 290 -8.99 -31.01 -7.40
CA MET A 290 -9.93 -31.17 -6.27
C MET A 290 -9.77 -32.52 -5.57
N ASN A 291 -9.59 -33.59 -6.34
CA ASN A 291 -9.41 -34.93 -5.78
C ASN A 291 -8.10 -35.03 -5.02
N GLU A 292 -7.00 -34.53 -5.57
CA GLU A 292 -5.69 -34.49 -4.90
C GLU A 292 -5.73 -33.63 -3.63
N LEU A 293 -6.47 -32.50 -3.61
CA LEU A 293 -6.68 -31.71 -2.39
C LEU A 293 -7.41 -32.52 -1.30
N GLN A 294 -8.46 -33.25 -1.69
CA GLN A 294 -9.24 -34.05 -0.73
C GLN A 294 -8.44 -35.24 -0.20
N GLU A 295 -7.66 -35.90 -1.04
CA GLU A 295 -6.75 -36.97 -0.64
C GLU A 295 -5.65 -36.47 0.31
N ARG A 296 -5.11 -35.26 0.03
CA ARG A 296 -4.00 -34.71 0.78
C ARG A 296 -4.41 -34.09 2.12
N TYR A 297 -5.52 -33.32 2.16
CA TYR A 297 -5.87 -32.49 3.33
C TYR A 297 -7.16 -32.93 4.03
N THR A 298 -7.74 -34.02 3.65
CA THR A 298 -9.01 -34.56 4.19
C THR A 298 -10.25 -33.71 3.85
N GLU A 299 -11.42 -34.29 4.08
CA GLU A 299 -12.71 -33.64 3.86
C GLU A 299 -12.90 -32.38 4.73
N ARG A 300 -12.34 -32.34 5.93
CA ARG A 300 -12.49 -31.20 6.85
C ARG A 300 -11.90 -29.91 6.27
N VAL A 301 -10.72 -29.97 5.69
CA VAL A 301 -10.07 -28.82 5.06
C VAL A 301 -10.76 -28.48 3.75
N THR A 302 -11.03 -29.50 2.90
CA THR A 302 -11.62 -29.25 1.58
C THR A 302 -13.05 -28.70 1.69
N SER A 303 -13.84 -29.10 2.67
CA SER A 303 -15.17 -28.52 2.90
C SER A 303 -15.11 -27.01 3.16
N ARG A 304 -14.10 -26.51 3.88
CA ARG A 304 -13.86 -25.07 4.11
C ARG A 304 -13.47 -24.35 2.83
N LEU A 305 -12.60 -24.97 2.01
CA LEU A 305 -12.15 -24.41 0.73
C LEU A 305 -13.23 -24.46 -0.36
N LEU A 306 -14.28 -25.26 -0.17
CA LEU A 306 -15.35 -25.50 -1.16
C LEU A 306 -16.67 -24.83 -0.76
N ASP A 307 -16.76 -24.22 0.39
CA ASP A 307 -17.95 -23.47 0.79
C ASP A 307 -18.17 -22.28 -0.13
N LYS A 308 -19.16 -22.40 -1.03
CA LYS A 308 -19.49 -21.37 -2.04
C LYS A 308 -19.95 -20.04 -1.40
N GLY A 309 -20.40 -20.07 -0.17
CA GLY A 309 -20.79 -18.86 0.57
C GLY A 309 -19.59 -18.05 1.06
N VAL A 310 -18.43 -18.69 1.19
CA VAL A 310 -17.23 -18.09 1.77
C VAL A 310 -16.08 -18.01 0.76
N CYS A 311 -15.89 -19.05 -0.07
CA CYS A 311 -14.74 -19.20 -0.97
C CYS A 311 -15.14 -19.25 -2.43
N LEU A 312 -14.54 -18.41 -3.28
CA LEU A 312 -14.66 -18.44 -4.72
C LEU A 312 -13.47 -19.19 -5.32
N ARG A 313 -13.76 -20.19 -6.14
CA ARG A 313 -12.74 -20.92 -6.90
C ARG A 313 -12.45 -20.23 -8.21
N VAL A 314 -11.17 -19.98 -8.48
CA VAL A 314 -10.67 -19.39 -9.72
C VAL A 314 -9.80 -20.41 -10.44
N GLY A 315 -10.30 -20.94 -11.55
CA GLY A 315 -9.63 -21.99 -12.32
C GLY A 315 -8.64 -21.43 -13.33
N PHE A 316 -7.42 -21.94 -13.31
CA PHE A 316 -6.35 -21.60 -14.24
C PHE A 316 -6.10 -22.78 -15.18
N VAL A 317 -6.25 -22.56 -16.49
CA VAL A 317 -6.13 -23.59 -17.51
C VAL A 317 -5.17 -23.16 -18.61
N GLY A 318 -4.64 -24.13 -19.37
CA GLY A 318 -3.81 -23.91 -20.55
C GLY A 318 -2.35 -24.30 -20.36
N GLY A 319 -1.47 -23.76 -21.21
CA GLY A 319 -0.03 -24.02 -21.25
C GLY A 319 0.79 -23.15 -20.32
N ASP A 320 1.98 -23.63 -19.90
CA ASP A 320 2.94 -22.90 -19.06
C ASP A 320 3.53 -21.71 -19.83
N VAL A 321 3.19 -20.49 -19.43
CA VAL A 321 3.66 -19.23 -20.06
C VAL A 321 5.16 -18.98 -19.91
N ARG A 322 5.83 -19.61 -18.93
CA ARG A 322 7.28 -19.48 -18.75
C ARG A 322 8.06 -20.12 -19.90
N ARG A 323 7.49 -21.15 -20.54
CA ARG A 323 8.10 -21.83 -21.69
C ARG A 323 8.03 -20.99 -22.96
N GLY A 324 6.99 -20.16 -23.11
CA GLY A 324 6.83 -19.26 -24.27
C GLY A 324 7.80 -18.08 -24.27
N ARG A 325 8.11 -17.50 -23.09
CA ARG A 325 9.11 -16.41 -22.96
C ARG A 325 10.54 -16.86 -23.32
N ARG A 326 10.93 -18.12 -23.07
CA ARG A 326 12.26 -18.65 -23.43
C ARG A 326 12.46 -18.79 -24.94
N ARG A 327 11.41 -18.94 -25.75
CA ARG A 327 11.53 -19.01 -27.22
C ARG A 327 11.75 -17.64 -27.85
N LYS A 328 11.03 -16.59 -27.41
CA LYS A 328 11.18 -15.22 -27.93
C LYS A 328 12.54 -14.55 -27.60
N GLY A 329 13.24 -14.98 -26.54
CA GLY A 329 14.56 -14.47 -26.17
C GLY A 329 15.75 -15.21 -26.80
N ARG A 330 15.52 -16.21 -27.67
CA ARG A 330 16.56 -16.92 -28.42
C ARG A 330 16.54 -16.62 -29.93
N GLU A 331 15.56 -15.88 -30.40
CA GLU A 331 15.42 -15.46 -31.81
C GLU A 331 15.68 -13.93 -32.00
N ALA A 332 16.21 -13.25 -30.98
CA ALA A 332 16.60 -11.83 -31.04
C ALA A 332 18.12 -11.69 -30.88
#